data_361a63571a9f083655312e5e58e78e54
#
_entry.id   361a63571a9f083655312e5e58e78e54
#
_cell.length_a   1.000
_cell.length_b   1.000
_cell.length_c   1.000
_cell.angle_alpha   90.00
_cell.angle_beta   90.00
_cell.angle_gamma   90.00
#
_symmetry.space_group_name_H-M   'P 1'
#
loop_
_entity.id
_entity.type
_entity.pdbx_description
1 polymer ?
#
loop_
_entity_poly.entity_id
_entity_poly.type
_entity_poly.pdbx_seq_one_letter_code
_entity_poly.pdbx_strand_id
1 'polypeptide(L)'
;MNAVTDEPLAAAVSPQLRLDIDPDRVEQDLTRLVLTLVEFVRRLMEAQAVRRLEADTITAEEAERLGLTLMRSKQAVQSLCARLGVAPDSLNLDLGPLGRLM
;
A
#
# COMPACT_ATOMS: atom_id res chain seq x y z
N MET A 1 -30.75 1.53 -16.32
CA MET A 1 -30.39 2.54 -17.15
C MET A 1 -28.95 3.01 -17.01
N ASN A 2 -28.43 2.99 -15.92
CA ASN A 2 -27.11 3.54 -15.72
C ASN A 2 -25.98 2.58 -15.99
N ALA A 3 -26.30 1.35 -16.39
CA ALA A 3 -25.28 0.39 -16.74
C ALA A 3 -24.43 0.87 -17.91
N VAL A 4 -25.03 1.62 -18.80
CA VAL A 4 -24.31 2.19 -19.95
C VAL A 4 -23.26 3.17 -19.48
N THR A 5 -23.57 3.91 -18.42
CA THR A 5 -22.65 4.89 -17.88
C THR A 5 -21.47 4.23 -17.19
N ASP A 6 -21.70 3.09 -16.54
CA ASP A 6 -20.66 2.40 -15.79
C ASP A 6 -19.66 1.70 -16.70
N GLU A 7 -20.09 1.25 -17.87
CA GLU A 7 -19.19 0.54 -18.75
C GLU A 7 -18.00 1.36 -19.22
N PRO A 8 -18.18 2.59 -19.68
CA PRO A 8 -17.03 3.41 -20.07
C PRO A 8 -16.08 3.67 -18.91
N LEU A 9 -16.62 3.86 -17.72
CA LEU A 9 -15.80 4.08 -16.54
C LEU A 9 -14.99 2.84 -16.21
N ALA A 10 -15.61 1.68 -16.25
CA ALA A 10 -14.92 0.42 -15.97
C ALA A 10 -13.80 0.17 -16.97
N ALA A 11 -14.03 0.51 -18.25
CA ALA A 11 -13.04 0.31 -19.28
C ALA A 11 -11.83 1.23 -19.10
N ALA A 12 -12.02 2.39 -18.48
CA ALA A 12 -10.94 3.34 -18.24
C ALA A 12 -10.09 2.98 -17.03
N VAL A 13 -10.55 2.06 -16.19
CA VAL A 13 -9.82 1.68 -14.98
C VAL A 13 -8.77 0.64 -15.32
N SER A 14 -7.58 0.79 -14.71
CA SER A 14 -6.49 -0.16 -14.87
C SER A 14 -6.92 -1.56 -14.40
N PRO A 15 -6.47 -2.62 -15.10
CA PRO A 15 -6.79 -3.98 -14.65
C PRO A 15 -6.42 -4.26 -13.19
N GLN A 16 -5.36 -3.63 -12.69
CA GLN A 16 -4.96 -3.82 -11.30
C GLN A 16 -5.97 -3.26 -10.31
N LEU A 17 -6.76 -2.29 -10.75
CA LEU A 17 -7.77 -1.67 -9.90
C LEU A 17 -9.17 -2.25 -10.10
N ARG A 18 -9.30 -3.16 -11.07
CA ARG A 18 -10.59 -3.79 -11.29
C ARG A 18 -10.80 -4.86 -10.24
N LEU A 19 -11.93 -4.77 -9.57
CA LEU A 19 -12.32 -5.77 -8.59
C LEU A 19 -13.46 -6.60 -9.18
N ASP A 20 -13.33 -7.90 -9.08
CA ASP A 20 -14.45 -8.79 -9.36
C ASP A 20 -15.37 -8.68 -8.17
N ILE A 21 -16.44 -7.90 -8.33
CA ILE A 21 -17.32 -7.61 -7.23
C ILE A 21 -18.22 -8.81 -6.96
N ASP A 22 -17.88 -9.53 -5.91
CA ASP A 22 -18.68 -10.61 -5.38
C ASP A 22 -19.26 -10.10 -4.07
N PRO A 23 -20.59 -10.02 -3.92
CA PRO A 23 -21.18 -9.49 -2.70
C PRO A 23 -20.70 -10.19 -1.44
N ASP A 24 -20.37 -11.48 -1.53
CA ASP A 24 -19.91 -12.24 -0.37
C ASP A 24 -18.46 -11.93 0.01
N ARG A 25 -17.75 -11.21 -0.86
CA ARG A 25 -16.33 -10.94 -0.66
C ARG A 25 -15.99 -9.46 -0.70
N VAL A 26 -17.00 -8.60 -0.78
CA VAL A 26 -16.79 -7.16 -0.89
C VAL A 26 -15.99 -6.62 0.28
N GLU A 27 -16.34 -7.02 1.49
CA GLU A 27 -15.64 -6.54 2.68
C GLU A 27 -14.18 -6.92 2.64
N GLN A 28 -13.89 -8.16 2.29
CA GLN A 28 -12.52 -8.64 2.23
C GLN A 28 -11.73 -7.93 1.13
N ASP A 29 -12.36 -7.74 -0.03
CA ASP A 29 -11.71 -7.07 -1.15
C ASP A 29 -11.40 -5.62 -0.81
N LEU A 30 -12.32 -4.91 -0.16
CA LEU A 30 -12.09 -3.54 0.26
C LEU A 30 -11.00 -3.47 1.33
N THR A 31 -11.00 -4.41 2.26
CA THR A 31 -9.98 -4.47 3.29
C THR A 31 -8.60 -4.63 2.66
N ARG A 32 -8.47 -5.54 1.71
CA ARG A 32 -7.20 -5.77 1.02
C ARG A 32 -6.77 -4.51 0.26
N LEU A 33 -7.70 -3.84 -0.39
CA LEU A 33 -7.39 -2.61 -1.11
C LEU A 33 -6.86 -1.54 -0.17
N VAL A 34 -7.53 -1.33 0.95
CA VAL A 34 -7.11 -0.32 1.93
C VAL A 34 -5.73 -0.65 2.48
N LEU A 35 -5.50 -1.92 2.85
CA LEU A 35 -4.20 -2.33 3.36
C LEU A 35 -3.11 -2.19 2.31
N THR A 36 -3.44 -2.44 1.04
CA THR A 36 -2.49 -2.24 -0.06
C THR A 36 -2.08 -0.78 -0.16
N LEU A 37 -3.04 0.13 -0.03
CA LEU A 37 -2.75 1.56 -0.06
C LEU A 37 -1.90 1.98 1.14
N VAL A 38 -2.20 1.45 2.32
CA VAL A 38 -1.42 1.72 3.53
C VAL A 38 0.02 1.25 3.33
N GLU A 39 0.21 0.06 2.82
CA GLU A 39 1.54 -0.47 2.57
C GLU A 39 2.28 0.35 1.52
N PHE A 40 1.59 0.82 0.50
CA PHE A 40 2.19 1.68 -0.51
C PHE A 40 2.73 2.97 0.12
N VAL A 41 1.93 3.62 0.94
CA VAL A 41 2.34 4.84 1.64
C VAL A 41 3.53 4.54 2.55
N ARG A 42 3.49 3.43 3.27
CA ARG A 42 4.60 3.04 4.14
C ARG A 42 5.90 2.88 3.34
N ARG A 43 5.83 2.24 2.18
CA ARG A 43 7.02 2.05 1.34
C ARG A 43 7.54 3.36 0.79
N LEU A 44 6.65 4.29 0.45
CA LEU A 44 7.09 5.61 0.03
C LEU A 44 7.82 6.33 1.15
N MET A 45 7.31 6.25 2.37
CA MET A 45 7.97 6.85 3.53
C MET A 45 9.34 6.21 3.77
N GLU A 46 9.43 4.90 3.63
CA GLU A 46 10.68 4.19 3.78
C GLU A 46 11.70 4.66 2.74
N ALA A 47 11.28 4.80 1.49
CA ALA A 47 12.17 5.25 0.43
C ALA A 47 12.67 6.66 0.70
N GLN A 48 11.82 7.56 1.19
CA GLN A 48 12.24 8.90 1.55
C GLN A 48 13.22 8.89 2.72
N ALA A 49 12.98 8.04 3.70
CA ALA A 49 13.86 7.90 4.85
C ALA A 49 15.24 7.41 4.45
N VAL A 50 15.29 6.43 3.55
CA VAL A 50 16.57 5.91 3.05
C VAL A 50 17.34 6.99 2.33
N ARG A 51 16.66 7.81 1.54
CA ARG A 51 17.30 8.94 0.85
C ARG A 51 17.92 9.92 1.82
N ARG A 52 17.22 10.20 2.92
CA ARG A 52 17.75 11.12 3.94
C ARG A 52 18.98 10.54 4.63
N LEU A 53 18.96 9.24 4.90
CA LEU A 53 20.12 8.56 5.49
C LEU A 53 21.31 8.59 4.54
N GLU A 54 21.07 8.34 3.26
CA GLU A 54 22.13 8.35 2.26
C GLU A 54 22.70 9.74 2.04
N ALA A 55 21.87 10.76 2.16
CA ALA A 55 22.31 12.14 2.01
C ALA A 55 23.11 12.63 3.22
N ASP A 56 23.12 11.85 4.31
CA ASP A 56 23.85 12.18 5.53
C ASP A 56 23.48 13.56 6.07
N THR A 57 22.19 13.88 6.01
CA THR A 57 21.68 15.17 6.45
C THR A 57 21.03 15.12 7.82
N ILE A 58 21.10 13.98 8.50
CA ILE A 58 20.49 13.80 9.81
C ILE A 58 21.53 13.32 10.81
N THR A 59 21.27 13.56 12.08
CA THR A 59 22.16 13.13 13.15
C THR A 59 22.04 11.63 13.39
N ALA A 60 23.01 11.07 14.12
CA ALA A 60 22.97 9.65 14.48
C ALA A 60 21.72 9.33 15.30
N GLU A 61 21.31 10.22 16.21
CA GLU A 61 20.11 10.02 17.01
C GLU A 61 18.86 10.02 16.15
N GLU A 62 18.80 10.92 15.18
CA GLU A 62 17.68 10.97 14.26
C GLU A 62 17.63 9.72 13.39
N ALA A 63 18.79 9.21 12.97
CA ALA A 63 18.87 8.00 12.18
C ALA A 63 18.35 6.79 12.97
N GLU A 64 18.72 6.68 14.24
CA GLU A 64 18.22 5.59 15.08
C GLU A 64 16.71 5.67 15.27
N ARG A 65 16.20 6.86 15.53
CA ARG A 65 14.78 7.09 15.71
C ARG A 65 14.01 6.76 14.44
N LEU A 66 14.56 7.16 13.30
CA LEU A 66 13.95 6.88 12.02
C LEU A 66 13.89 5.38 11.76
N GLY A 67 14.99 4.67 12.01
CA GLY A 67 15.03 3.22 11.83
C GLY A 67 14.01 2.50 12.69
N LEU A 68 13.87 2.93 13.95
CA LEU A 68 12.89 2.35 14.86
C LEU A 68 11.46 2.62 14.35
N THR A 69 11.20 3.83 13.88
CA THR A 69 9.90 4.20 13.35
C THR A 69 9.53 3.34 12.13
N LEU A 70 10.49 3.13 11.23
CA LEU A 70 10.27 2.28 10.06
C LEU A 70 9.96 0.85 10.45
N MET A 71 10.72 0.31 11.40
CA MET A 71 10.49 -1.05 11.87
C MET A 71 9.10 -1.19 12.48
N ARG A 72 8.71 -0.25 13.33
CA ARG A 72 7.40 -0.27 13.96
C ARG A 72 6.26 -0.11 12.96
N SER A 73 6.45 0.71 11.93
CA SER A 73 5.43 0.87 10.90
C SER A 73 5.21 -0.44 10.14
N LYS A 74 6.29 -1.15 9.84
CA LYS A 74 6.18 -2.46 9.19
C LYS A 74 5.45 -3.46 10.08
N GLN A 75 5.80 -3.50 11.35
CA GLN A 75 5.12 -4.38 12.31
C GLN A 75 3.64 -4.03 12.44
N ALA A 76 3.31 -2.74 12.40
CA ALA A 76 1.93 -2.29 12.49
C ALA A 76 1.10 -2.80 11.31
N VAL A 77 1.65 -2.72 10.10
CA VAL A 77 0.96 -3.23 8.91
C VAL A 77 0.76 -4.74 9.01
N GLN A 78 1.79 -5.46 9.44
CA GLN A 78 1.69 -6.91 9.62
C GLN A 78 0.63 -7.27 10.65
N SER A 79 0.57 -6.52 11.73
CA SER A 79 -0.42 -6.74 12.78
C SER A 79 -1.84 -6.47 12.27
N LEU A 80 -2.03 -5.42 11.49
CA LEU A 80 -3.32 -5.14 10.89
C LEU A 80 -3.76 -6.24 9.94
N CYS A 81 -2.83 -6.73 9.13
CA CYS A 81 -3.13 -7.84 8.23
C CYS A 81 -3.59 -9.07 9.00
N ALA A 82 -2.91 -9.39 10.09
CA ALA A 82 -3.27 -10.54 10.92
C ALA A 82 -4.67 -10.38 11.51
N ARG A 83 -5.00 -9.19 12.02
CA ARG A 83 -6.30 -8.92 12.59
C ARG A 83 -7.42 -9.00 11.58
N LEU A 84 -7.15 -8.57 10.37
CA LEU A 84 -8.18 -8.47 9.34
C LEU A 84 -8.21 -9.69 8.43
N GLY A 85 -7.40 -10.69 8.72
CA GLY A 85 -7.40 -11.94 7.96
C GLY A 85 -6.86 -11.82 6.56
N VAL A 86 -5.94 -10.89 6.34
CA VAL A 86 -5.30 -10.68 5.04
C VAL A 86 -3.84 -11.09 5.13
N ALA A 87 -3.39 -11.95 4.23
CA ALA A 87 -1.98 -12.33 4.20
C ALA A 87 -1.15 -11.13 3.74
N PRO A 88 -0.07 -10.77 4.46
CA PRO A 88 0.76 -9.64 4.04
C PRO A 88 1.31 -9.81 2.63
N ASP A 89 1.59 -11.02 2.20
CA ASP A 89 2.10 -11.30 0.86
C ASP A 89 1.09 -10.95 -0.23
N SER A 90 -0.19 -10.89 0.11
CA SER A 90 -1.24 -10.60 -0.86
C SER A 90 -1.36 -9.12 -1.19
N LEU A 91 -0.61 -8.26 -0.48
CA LEU A 91 -0.57 -6.83 -0.74
C LEU A 91 0.39 -6.57 -1.89
N ASN A 92 0.00 -6.99 -3.07
CA ASN A 92 0.86 -6.90 -4.23
C ASN A 92 0.68 -5.55 -4.91
N LEU A 93 1.77 -4.78 -4.95
CA LEU A 93 1.77 -3.44 -5.49
C LEU A 93 2.48 -3.40 -6.84
N ASP A 94 1.79 -3.82 -7.87
CA ASP A 94 2.31 -3.67 -9.22
C ASP A 94 1.78 -2.35 -9.78
N LEU A 95 2.49 -1.31 -9.50
CA LEU A 95 2.09 0.04 -9.89
C LEU A 95 2.81 0.54 -11.14
N GLY A 96 3.53 -0.33 -11.83
CA GLY A 96 4.25 0.05 -13.02
C GLY A 96 5.22 1.20 -12.77
N PRO A 97 5.13 2.29 -13.54
CA PRO A 97 6.07 3.41 -13.35
C PRO A 97 6.05 4.00 -11.94
N LEU A 98 4.91 3.95 -11.26
CA LEU A 98 4.81 4.48 -9.90
C LEU A 98 5.62 3.65 -8.91
N GLY A 99 5.85 2.39 -9.21
CA GLY A 99 6.64 1.53 -8.35
C GLY A 99 8.08 2.00 -8.21
N ARG A 100 8.55 2.79 -9.15
CA ARG A 100 9.91 3.33 -9.11
C ARG A 100 10.09 4.40 -8.05
N LEU A 101 8.99 4.90 -7.51
CA LEU A 101 9.04 5.87 -6.42
C LEU A 101 9.44 5.21 -5.10
N MET A 102 9.39 3.91 -5.06
CA MET A 102 9.77 3.12 -3.89
C MET A 102 11.16 2.50 -4.11
#